data_df25f80eed0c26c5ec3a7d628907177d
#
_entry.id   df25f80eed0c26c5ec3a7d628907177d
#
_cell.length_a   1.000
_cell.length_b   1.000
_cell.length_c   1.000
_cell.angle_alpha   90.00
_cell.angle_beta   90.00
_cell.angle_gamma   90.00
#
_symmetry.space_group_name_H-M   'P 1'
#
loop_
_entity.id
_entity.type
_entity.pdbx_description
1 polymer ?
#
loop_
_entity_poly.entity_id
_entity_poly.type
_entity_poly.pdbx_seq_one_letter_code
_entity_poly.pdbx_strand_id
1 'polypeptide(L)'
;ISVALKDEILTKGSLTAEVSGTTESDQIAYQWQVSEKGQWKDIEDTATVDSRKQSYEVARDGAQKTFRVKVTVNEAVTVYSSEYKVNYYDKLQNGSFETPKVSDAGTLTYKDAHFIQVANGMNNLYWKTTAKGAYFGAGNQKDYYIEIADGSRSYYGNTVNDPKPVYNISSAAQENQFAELNCEEPGALYQDVLTEPGTVLHWGLEHAGRWGTDTMAVIISDTKSMSSDWNPAGSGFDQSNPDVQAVLSDEAGKWTYHYGDYTVPAGQYVTRFYFVAVEAANGNLSNGNLLDNISFGKDL
;
A
#
# COMPACT_ATOMS: atom_id res chain seq x y z
N ILE A 1 8.38 35.07 -15.98
CA ILE A 1 8.66 34.30 -14.78
C ILE A 1 7.69 33.14 -14.72
N SER A 2 8.19 31.94 -14.47
CA SER A 2 7.38 30.74 -14.23
C SER A 2 7.93 29.94 -13.04
N VAL A 3 7.08 29.10 -12.44
CA VAL A 3 7.48 28.21 -11.35
C VAL A 3 6.92 26.81 -11.60
N ALA A 4 7.80 25.81 -11.51
CA ALA A 4 7.46 24.40 -11.54
C ALA A 4 7.70 23.76 -10.17
N LEU A 5 7.06 22.62 -9.89
CA LEU A 5 7.34 21.82 -8.71
C LEU A 5 8.16 20.59 -9.11
N LYS A 6 9.24 20.37 -8.39
CA LYS A 6 10.01 19.14 -8.41
C LYS A 6 9.59 18.28 -7.23
N ASP A 7 9.16 17.06 -7.55
CA ASP A 7 8.85 16.05 -6.56
C ASP A 7 10.14 15.36 -6.10
N GLU A 8 10.47 15.56 -4.84
CA GLU A 8 11.60 14.93 -4.16
C GLU A 8 11.15 14.16 -2.88
N ILE A 9 9.83 13.82 -2.80
CA ILE A 9 9.28 13.15 -1.62
C ILE A 9 10.02 11.86 -1.33
N LEU A 10 10.26 11.01 -2.33
CA LEU A 10 10.96 9.73 -2.14
C LEU A 10 12.42 9.88 -1.66
N THR A 11 13.07 10.98 -2.00
CA THR A 11 14.51 11.16 -1.77
C THR A 11 14.87 12.10 -0.64
N LYS A 12 14.00 13.08 -0.39
CA LYS A 12 14.22 14.16 0.58
C LYS A 12 13.01 14.47 1.46
N GLY A 13 11.87 13.81 1.21
CA GLY A 13 10.61 14.13 1.91
C GLY A 13 10.04 15.50 1.55
N SER A 14 10.41 16.09 0.40
CA SER A 14 10.10 17.49 0.09
C SER A 14 9.61 17.71 -1.33
N LEU A 15 8.94 18.86 -1.50
CA LEU A 15 8.67 19.48 -2.79
C LEU A 15 9.60 20.69 -2.94
N THR A 16 10.17 20.89 -4.14
CA THR A 16 11.07 22.02 -4.41
C THR A 16 10.52 22.89 -5.54
N ALA A 17 10.52 24.21 -5.33
CA ALA A 17 10.14 25.17 -6.34
C ALA A 17 11.31 25.45 -7.29
N GLU A 18 11.08 25.26 -8.60
CA GLU A 18 12.01 25.61 -9.66
C GLU A 18 11.51 26.87 -10.37
N VAL A 19 12.16 28.00 -10.15
CA VAL A 19 11.78 29.31 -10.73
C VAL A 19 12.61 29.58 -11.98
N SER A 20 11.96 30.02 -13.04
CA SER A 20 12.60 30.36 -14.31
C SER A 20 12.24 31.76 -14.77
N GLY A 21 13.10 32.40 -15.58
CA GLY A 21 12.91 33.76 -16.08
C GLY A 21 13.27 34.83 -15.10
N THR A 22 14.12 34.51 -14.10
CA THR A 22 14.72 35.41 -13.13
C THR A 22 16.22 35.58 -13.40
N THR A 23 16.83 36.61 -12.83
CA THR A 23 18.28 36.88 -12.82
C THR A 23 18.83 36.73 -11.42
N GLU A 24 20.16 36.69 -11.28
CA GLU A 24 20.82 36.57 -9.96
C GLU A 24 20.55 37.78 -9.03
N SER A 25 20.15 38.91 -9.60
CA SER A 25 19.84 40.12 -8.83
C SER A 25 18.40 40.19 -8.34
N ASP A 26 17.54 39.27 -8.78
CA ASP A 26 16.13 39.26 -8.37
C ASP A 26 15.96 38.71 -6.96
N GLN A 27 15.15 39.39 -6.17
CA GLN A 27 14.72 38.92 -4.86
C GLN A 27 13.52 38.00 -5.01
N ILE A 28 13.65 36.75 -4.57
CA ILE A 28 12.60 35.74 -4.69
C ILE A 28 12.08 35.39 -3.29
N ALA A 29 10.80 35.58 -3.08
CA ALA A 29 10.09 35.16 -1.88
C ALA A 29 9.15 33.99 -2.19
N TYR A 30 9.11 33.00 -1.31
CA TYR A 30 8.27 31.81 -1.40
C TYR A 30 7.20 31.85 -0.32
N GLN A 31 6.04 31.30 -0.60
CA GLN A 31 4.99 30.97 0.36
C GLN A 31 4.28 29.69 -0.09
N TRP A 32 4.47 28.60 0.62
CA TRP A 32 3.76 27.37 0.38
C TRP A 32 2.31 27.46 0.85
N GLN A 33 1.44 26.84 0.10
CA GLN A 33 0.00 26.83 0.34
C GLN A 33 -0.53 25.39 0.28
N VAL A 34 -1.52 25.11 1.10
CA VAL A 34 -2.27 23.86 1.13
C VAL A 34 -3.72 24.11 0.73
N SER A 35 -4.31 23.18 -0.03
CA SER A 35 -5.73 23.22 -0.37
C SER A 35 -6.56 22.61 0.73
N GLU A 36 -7.48 23.39 1.31
CA GLU A 36 -8.46 22.91 2.26
C GLU A 36 -9.87 23.18 1.74
N LYS A 37 -10.66 22.12 1.53
CA LYS A 37 -12.04 22.23 0.99
C LYS A 37 -12.12 23.06 -0.29
N GLY A 38 -11.11 22.96 -1.15
CA GLY A 38 -11.05 23.71 -2.42
C GLY A 38 -10.58 25.16 -2.29
N GLN A 39 -10.16 25.60 -1.11
CA GLN A 39 -9.59 26.93 -0.89
C GLN A 39 -8.09 26.83 -0.55
N TRP A 40 -7.29 27.72 -1.11
CA TRP A 40 -5.86 27.81 -0.82
C TRP A 40 -5.61 28.62 0.42
N LYS A 41 -4.86 28.06 1.36
CA LYS A 41 -4.40 28.73 2.57
C LYS A 41 -2.89 28.72 2.63
N ASP A 42 -2.34 29.85 3.08
CA ASP A 42 -0.91 29.93 3.40
C ASP A 42 -0.62 28.97 4.56
N ILE A 43 0.48 28.24 4.42
CA ILE A 43 0.96 27.38 5.51
C ILE A 43 1.68 28.28 6.52
N GLU A 44 1.27 28.19 7.79
CA GLU A 44 1.87 28.92 8.86
C GLU A 44 3.20 28.29 9.29
N ASP A 45 4.21 29.12 9.54
CA ASP A 45 5.49 28.67 10.05
C ASP A 45 5.36 28.22 11.51
N THR A 46 6.05 27.13 11.84
CA THR A 46 6.16 26.62 13.21
C THR A 46 7.64 26.44 13.59
N ALA A 47 7.92 25.90 14.76
CA ALA A 47 9.30 25.60 15.16
C ALA A 47 10.00 24.58 14.22
N THR A 48 9.22 23.75 13.53
CA THR A 48 9.72 22.69 12.64
C THR A 48 9.34 22.87 11.18
N VAL A 49 8.40 23.77 10.87
CA VAL A 49 7.88 24.03 9.51
C VAL A 49 8.26 25.46 9.10
N ASP A 50 8.95 25.59 7.96
CA ASP A 50 9.26 26.86 7.32
C ASP A 50 8.65 26.87 5.89
N SER A 51 7.52 27.53 5.77
CA SER A 51 6.76 27.62 4.53
C SER A 51 7.29 28.67 3.54
N ARG A 52 8.37 29.36 3.89
CA ARG A 52 8.95 30.45 3.10
C ARG A 52 10.26 30.09 2.42
N LYS A 53 10.66 28.82 2.46
CA LYS A 53 11.83 28.32 1.73
C LYS A 53 11.48 27.86 0.32
N GLN A 54 12.49 27.77 -0.52
CA GLN A 54 12.39 27.20 -1.86
C GLN A 54 11.90 25.74 -1.82
N SER A 55 12.35 24.95 -0.85
CA SER A 55 11.88 23.58 -0.61
C SER A 55 10.99 23.52 0.62
N TYR A 56 9.90 22.79 0.52
CA TYR A 56 8.96 22.52 1.60
C TYR A 56 8.97 21.03 1.95
N GLU A 57 9.24 20.74 3.21
CA GLU A 57 9.16 19.38 3.73
C GLU A 57 7.70 18.96 3.89
N VAL A 58 7.32 17.90 3.19
CA VAL A 58 5.97 17.33 3.30
C VAL A 58 5.98 16.40 4.51
N ALA A 59 5.51 16.91 5.65
CA ALA A 59 5.35 16.11 6.85
C ALA A 59 4.31 15.00 6.65
N ARG A 60 4.33 13.98 7.51
CA ARG A 60 3.41 12.82 7.46
C ARG A 60 1.92 13.26 7.42
N ASP A 61 1.58 14.36 8.07
CA ASP A 61 0.25 14.97 8.01
C ASP A 61 -0.09 15.57 6.63
N GLY A 62 0.89 15.68 5.72
CA GLY A 62 0.69 16.04 4.31
C GLY A 62 0.08 14.93 3.46
N ALA A 63 -0.06 13.72 3.97
CA ALA A 63 -0.68 12.59 3.26
C ALA A 63 -2.05 12.98 2.68
N GLN A 64 -2.25 12.68 1.38
CA GLN A 64 -3.46 13.00 0.61
C GLN A 64 -3.79 14.50 0.46
N LYS A 65 -2.95 15.42 0.97
CA LYS A 65 -3.14 16.86 0.78
C LYS A 65 -2.61 17.33 -0.59
N THR A 66 -3.12 18.49 -1.04
CA THR A 66 -2.68 19.14 -2.28
C THR A 66 -1.98 20.44 -1.94
N PHE A 67 -0.80 20.63 -2.53
CA PHE A 67 0.08 21.76 -2.30
C PHE A 67 0.32 22.57 -3.57
N ARG A 68 0.66 23.83 -3.40
CA ARG A 68 1.28 24.69 -4.41
C ARG A 68 2.21 25.69 -3.72
N VAL A 69 3.05 26.35 -4.50
CA VAL A 69 3.86 27.46 -3.99
C VAL A 69 3.48 28.77 -4.71
N LYS A 70 3.34 29.82 -3.94
CA LYS A 70 3.27 31.21 -4.39
C LYS A 70 4.67 31.77 -4.39
N VAL A 71 5.14 32.29 -5.50
CA VAL A 71 6.45 32.92 -5.67
C VAL A 71 6.26 34.38 -6.02
N THR A 72 6.91 35.25 -5.25
CA THR A 72 6.89 36.70 -5.51
C THR A 72 8.32 37.16 -5.82
N VAL A 73 8.50 37.85 -6.94
CA VAL A 73 9.79 38.36 -7.42
C VAL A 73 9.81 39.87 -7.30
N ASN A 74 10.84 40.41 -6.63
CA ASN A 74 11.06 41.83 -6.38
C ASN A 74 9.84 42.56 -5.80
N GLU A 75 9.08 41.85 -4.94
CA GLU A 75 7.82 42.35 -4.36
C GLU A 75 6.76 42.85 -5.40
N ALA A 76 6.98 42.61 -6.68
CA ALA A 76 6.18 43.17 -7.76
C ALA A 76 5.42 42.11 -8.56
N VAL A 77 6.06 40.98 -8.87
CA VAL A 77 5.47 39.94 -9.72
C VAL A 77 5.17 38.71 -8.91
N THR A 78 3.90 38.27 -8.88
CA THR A 78 3.47 37.05 -8.20
C THR A 78 3.03 36.00 -9.22
N VAL A 79 3.58 34.78 -9.08
CA VAL A 79 3.21 33.60 -9.85
C VAL A 79 2.94 32.41 -8.93
N TYR A 80 2.17 31.45 -9.41
CA TYR A 80 1.85 30.21 -8.68
C TYR A 80 2.33 29.00 -9.47
N SER A 81 2.79 27.97 -8.77
CA SER A 81 3.05 26.67 -9.38
C SER A 81 1.74 25.98 -9.80
N SER A 82 1.86 24.91 -10.58
CA SER A 82 0.82 23.89 -10.68
C SER A 82 0.54 23.30 -9.30
N GLU A 83 -0.63 22.66 -9.18
CA GLU A 83 -1.03 21.90 -7.98
C GLU A 83 -0.30 20.56 -7.96
N TYR A 84 0.11 20.12 -6.77
CA TYR A 84 0.70 18.81 -6.52
C TYR A 84 -0.07 18.10 -5.43
N LYS A 85 -0.69 16.94 -5.76
CA LYS A 85 -1.35 16.08 -4.78
C LYS A 85 -0.38 15.01 -4.29
N VAL A 86 -0.21 14.94 -2.98
CA VAL A 86 0.51 13.85 -2.32
C VAL A 86 -0.37 12.60 -2.31
N ASN A 87 -0.04 11.61 -3.13
CA ASN A 87 -0.85 10.41 -3.34
C ASN A 87 -0.52 9.26 -2.36
N TYR A 88 0.26 9.53 -1.33
CA TYR A 88 0.57 8.57 -0.27
C TYR A 88 -0.41 8.73 0.89
N TYR A 89 -0.72 7.61 1.55
CA TYR A 89 -1.40 7.60 2.84
C TYR A 89 -0.36 7.52 3.96
N ASP A 90 -0.76 7.85 5.18
CA ASP A 90 0.09 7.77 6.37
C ASP A 90 -0.02 6.44 7.13
N LYS A 91 -0.90 5.57 6.67
CA LYS A 91 -1.13 4.20 7.17
C LYS A 91 -1.69 3.31 6.08
N LEU A 92 -1.66 1.99 6.28
CA LEU A 92 -2.30 1.05 5.36
C LEU A 92 -3.81 1.27 5.29
N GLN A 93 -4.35 1.11 4.11
CA GLN A 93 -5.76 1.22 3.80
C GLN A 93 -6.35 -0.16 3.51
N ASN A 94 -7.63 -0.36 3.84
CA ASN A 94 -8.36 -1.60 3.52
C ASN A 94 -7.64 -2.87 4.01
N GLY A 95 -7.15 -2.84 5.26
CA GLY A 95 -6.44 -3.98 5.86
C GLY A 95 -7.33 -5.18 6.17
N SER A 96 -8.65 -4.98 6.25
CA SER A 96 -9.67 -6.01 6.37
C SER A 96 -10.24 -6.49 5.03
N PHE A 97 -9.73 -6.01 3.89
CA PHE A 97 -10.15 -6.39 2.54
C PHE A 97 -11.66 -6.24 2.25
N GLU A 98 -12.38 -5.39 2.97
CA GLU A 98 -13.83 -5.18 2.79
C GLU A 98 -14.19 -4.40 1.51
N THR A 99 -13.20 -3.90 0.79
CA THR A 99 -13.39 -3.18 -0.48
C THR A 99 -12.46 -3.75 -1.57
N PRO A 100 -13.01 -4.15 -2.76
CA PRO A 100 -14.45 -4.20 -3.09
C PRO A 100 -15.15 -5.35 -2.38
N LYS A 101 -16.49 -5.27 -2.29
CA LYS A 101 -17.26 -6.38 -1.73
C LYS A 101 -17.39 -7.52 -2.73
N VAL A 102 -17.22 -8.75 -2.26
CA VAL A 102 -17.43 -9.97 -3.07
C VAL A 102 -18.85 -10.00 -3.66
N SER A 103 -19.82 -9.38 -3.01
CA SER A 103 -21.20 -9.26 -3.51
C SER A 103 -21.37 -8.28 -4.66
N ASP A 104 -20.45 -7.34 -4.87
CA ASP A 104 -20.64 -6.24 -5.83
C ASP A 104 -20.45 -6.73 -7.27
N ALA A 105 -21.54 -6.87 -8.00
CA ALA A 105 -21.51 -7.20 -9.43
C ALA A 105 -21.10 -5.97 -10.26
N GLY A 106 -20.24 -6.17 -11.26
CA GLY A 106 -19.87 -5.14 -12.24
C GLY A 106 -18.58 -4.37 -11.95
N THR A 107 -17.96 -4.55 -10.76
CA THR A 107 -16.66 -3.97 -10.42
C THR A 107 -15.53 -4.99 -10.50
N LEU A 108 -15.82 -6.25 -10.85
CA LEU A 108 -14.95 -7.40 -10.65
C LEU A 108 -14.50 -8.02 -11.97
N THR A 109 -13.24 -8.40 -12.02
CA THR A 109 -12.67 -9.14 -13.18
C THR A 109 -13.19 -10.56 -13.22
N TYR A 110 -13.22 -11.25 -12.08
CA TYR A 110 -13.82 -12.57 -11.90
C TYR A 110 -14.63 -12.58 -10.61
N LYS A 111 -15.76 -13.28 -10.61
CA LYS A 111 -16.62 -13.43 -9.44
C LYS A 111 -17.22 -14.83 -9.37
N ASP A 112 -17.04 -15.45 -8.23
CA ASP A 112 -17.77 -16.64 -7.78
C ASP A 112 -18.72 -16.27 -6.63
N ALA A 113 -19.46 -17.26 -6.13
CA ALA A 113 -20.36 -17.10 -4.99
C ALA A 113 -19.64 -16.74 -3.68
N HIS A 114 -18.36 -17.00 -3.57
CA HIS A 114 -17.58 -16.88 -2.33
C HIS A 114 -16.24 -16.16 -2.48
N PHE A 115 -15.76 -15.86 -3.68
CA PHE A 115 -14.53 -15.08 -3.91
C PHE A 115 -14.57 -14.26 -5.19
N ILE A 116 -13.62 -13.36 -5.30
CA ILE A 116 -13.40 -12.52 -6.49
C ILE A 116 -11.90 -12.43 -6.76
N GLN A 117 -11.56 -12.24 -8.04
CA GLN A 117 -10.21 -11.82 -8.43
C GLN A 117 -10.27 -10.41 -9.00
N VAL A 118 -9.49 -9.50 -8.42
CA VAL A 118 -9.55 -8.06 -8.67
C VAL A 118 -8.23 -7.58 -9.23
N ALA A 119 -8.28 -6.83 -10.34
CA ALA A 119 -7.07 -6.29 -10.96
C ALA A 119 -6.43 -5.19 -10.11
N ASN A 120 -5.10 -5.10 -10.16
CA ASN A 120 -4.34 -3.98 -9.62
C ASN A 120 -4.91 -2.63 -10.10
N GLY A 121 -4.92 -1.64 -9.21
CA GLY A 121 -5.32 -0.28 -9.54
C GLY A 121 -6.82 -0.03 -9.52
N MET A 122 -7.66 -1.01 -9.13
CA MET A 122 -9.07 -0.76 -8.88
C MET A 122 -9.23 0.31 -7.78
N ASN A 123 -10.16 1.25 -8.01
CA ASN A 123 -10.46 2.32 -7.05
C ASN A 123 -10.86 1.75 -5.69
N ASN A 124 -10.29 2.30 -4.62
CA ASN A 124 -10.53 1.91 -3.23
C ASN A 124 -10.06 0.50 -2.84
N LEU A 125 -9.40 -0.23 -3.74
CA LEU A 125 -8.71 -1.47 -3.37
C LEU A 125 -7.48 -1.18 -2.51
N TYR A 126 -6.68 -0.17 -2.89
CA TYR A 126 -5.43 0.29 -2.26
C TYR A 126 -4.28 -0.71 -2.35
N TRP A 127 -4.56 -2.00 -2.41
CA TRP A 127 -3.57 -3.06 -2.52
C TRP A 127 -3.07 -3.24 -3.95
N LYS A 128 -1.80 -3.61 -4.05
CA LYS A 128 -1.15 -4.08 -5.27
C LYS A 128 -0.57 -5.46 -5.02
N THR A 129 -0.39 -6.23 -6.08
CA THR A 129 0.24 -7.55 -6.01
C THR A 129 1.38 -7.69 -7.00
N THR A 130 2.32 -8.57 -6.70
CA THR A 130 3.38 -9.00 -7.61
C THR A 130 3.00 -10.24 -8.43
N ALA A 131 1.92 -10.92 -8.07
CA ALA A 131 1.43 -12.10 -8.81
C ALA A 131 0.93 -11.72 -10.20
N LYS A 132 1.43 -12.40 -11.23
CA LYS A 132 1.07 -12.25 -12.65
C LYS A 132 0.24 -13.42 -13.16
N GLY A 133 -0.51 -14.06 -12.27
CA GLY A 133 -1.37 -15.20 -12.61
C GLY A 133 -2.46 -14.86 -13.64
N ALA A 134 -2.96 -15.85 -14.35
CA ALA A 134 -4.20 -15.70 -15.11
C ALA A 134 -5.37 -15.73 -14.15
N TYR A 135 -6.35 -14.83 -14.28
CA TYR A 135 -7.54 -14.96 -13.49
C TYR A 135 -8.36 -16.20 -13.95
N PHE A 136 -9.06 -16.82 -13.03
CA PHE A 136 -9.85 -18.01 -13.29
C PHE A 136 -10.90 -17.75 -14.37
N GLY A 137 -10.81 -18.47 -15.49
CA GLY A 137 -11.75 -18.37 -16.61
C GLY A 137 -11.33 -17.45 -17.77
N ALA A 138 -10.24 -16.70 -17.68
CA ALA A 138 -9.80 -15.77 -18.74
C ALA A 138 -8.83 -16.36 -19.77
N GLY A 139 -8.48 -17.60 -19.67
CA GLY A 139 -7.52 -18.21 -20.59
C GLY A 139 -6.12 -17.62 -20.45
N ASN A 140 -5.54 -17.10 -21.53
CA ASN A 140 -4.16 -16.63 -21.56
C ASN A 140 -3.94 -15.18 -21.06
N GLN A 141 -4.92 -14.55 -20.43
CA GLN A 141 -4.72 -13.21 -19.88
C GLN A 141 -3.84 -13.30 -18.62
N LYS A 142 -2.67 -12.72 -18.71
CA LYS A 142 -1.77 -12.54 -17.57
C LYS A 142 -1.81 -11.09 -17.16
N ASP A 143 -2.40 -10.83 -16.02
CA ASP A 143 -2.44 -9.52 -15.40
C ASP A 143 -2.22 -9.69 -13.90
N TYR A 144 -2.13 -8.61 -13.18
CA TYR A 144 -1.93 -8.62 -11.74
C TYR A 144 -3.28 -8.68 -11.04
N TYR A 145 -3.60 -9.81 -10.39
CA TYR A 145 -4.86 -10.01 -9.68
C TYR A 145 -4.64 -10.31 -8.21
N ILE A 146 -5.54 -9.79 -7.39
CA ILE A 146 -5.65 -10.05 -5.96
C ILE A 146 -6.92 -10.86 -5.75
N GLU A 147 -6.83 -11.95 -5.00
CA GLU A 147 -7.99 -12.75 -4.63
C GLU A 147 -8.51 -12.32 -3.26
N ILE A 148 -9.82 -12.03 -3.20
CA ILE A 148 -10.55 -11.68 -1.97
C ILE A 148 -11.70 -12.65 -1.81
N ALA A 149 -11.81 -13.26 -0.63
CA ALA A 149 -12.83 -14.22 -0.28
C ALA A 149 -13.79 -13.66 0.77
N ASP A 150 -15.05 -14.11 0.72
CA ASP A 150 -16.10 -13.78 1.71
C ASP A 150 -16.25 -14.93 2.71
N GLY A 151 -15.62 -14.78 3.88
CA GLY A 151 -15.64 -15.76 4.96
C GLY A 151 -17.01 -15.95 5.64
N SER A 152 -17.98 -15.06 5.38
CA SER A 152 -19.34 -15.18 5.88
C SER A 152 -20.18 -16.21 5.11
N ARG A 153 -19.67 -16.67 3.96
CA ARG A 153 -20.38 -17.59 3.07
C ARG A 153 -19.92 -19.01 3.25
N SER A 154 -20.81 -19.94 2.95
CA SER A 154 -20.49 -21.36 2.88
C SER A 154 -20.29 -21.77 1.42
N TYR A 155 -19.21 -22.48 1.16
CA TYR A 155 -19.02 -23.16 -0.11
C TYR A 155 -19.81 -24.46 -0.07
N TYR A 156 -20.68 -24.64 -1.06
CA TYR A 156 -21.35 -25.90 -1.26
C TYR A 156 -20.47 -26.77 -2.16
N GLY A 157 -19.86 -27.80 -1.57
CA GLY A 157 -19.25 -28.88 -2.33
C GLY A 157 -20.29 -29.56 -3.25
N ASN A 158 -19.97 -30.68 -3.84
CA ASN A 158 -20.83 -31.39 -4.82
C ASN A 158 -22.22 -31.80 -4.28
N THR A 159 -22.58 -31.48 -3.04
CA THR A 159 -23.90 -31.75 -2.46
C THR A 159 -24.37 -30.55 -1.65
N VAL A 160 -25.59 -30.08 -1.92
CA VAL A 160 -26.30 -29.00 -1.22
C VAL A 160 -26.45 -29.20 0.29
N ASN A 161 -26.11 -30.37 0.80
CA ASN A 161 -26.29 -30.75 2.21
C ASN A 161 -24.99 -30.75 3.03
N ASP A 162 -23.85 -30.36 2.48
CA ASP A 162 -22.56 -30.34 3.16
C ASP A 162 -21.89 -28.95 2.96
N PRO A 163 -22.36 -27.90 3.69
CA PRO A 163 -21.77 -26.60 3.63
C PRO A 163 -20.37 -26.64 4.26
N LYS A 164 -19.36 -26.23 3.51
CA LYS A 164 -17.97 -26.13 3.98
C LYS A 164 -17.56 -24.67 4.18
N PRO A 165 -16.72 -24.39 5.15
CA PRO A 165 -16.10 -23.06 5.27
C PRO A 165 -15.35 -22.70 3.98
N VAL A 166 -15.41 -21.43 3.61
CA VAL A 166 -14.60 -20.89 2.52
C VAL A 166 -13.13 -21.03 2.91
N TYR A 167 -12.34 -21.69 2.06
CA TYR A 167 -10.91 -21.92 2.25
C TYR A 167 -10.52 -22.57 3.58
N ASN A 168 -11.37 -23.44 4.13
CA ASN A 168 -11.18 -24.12 5.41
C ASN A 168 -11.14 -23.19 6.64
N ILE A 169 -11.51 -21.94 6.52
CA ILE A 169 -11.61 -21.01 7.64
C ILE A 169 -13.07 -20.70 7.95
N SER A 170 -13.45 -20.70 9.23
CA SER A 170 -14.87 -20.58 9.64
C SER A 170 -15.44 -19.16 9.50
N SER A 171 -14.58 -18.15 9.47
CA SER A 171 -14.92 -16.73 9.30
C SER A 171 -13.68 -15.94 8.91
N ALA A 172 -13.83 -14.72 8.40
CA ALA A 172 -12.74 -13.75 8.38
C ALA A 172 -12.26 -13.45 9.81
N ALA A 173 -11.04 -12.97 9.96
CA ALA A 173 -10.51 -12.54 11.26
C ALA A 173 -11.11 -11.19 11.65
N GLN A 174 -11.33 -10.32 10.66
CA GLN A 174 -12.00 -9.03 10.83
C GLN A 174 -13.14 -8.89 9.81
N GLU A 175 -14.31 -8.49 10.28
CA GLU A 175 -15.52 -8.28 9.47
C GLU A 175 -15.92 -9.53 8.65
N ASN A 176 -15.89 -9.48 7.31
CA ASN A 176 -16.42 -10.57 6.48
C ASN A 176 -15.45 -11.12 5.45
N GLN A 177 -14.46 -10.34 5.02
CA GLN A 177 -13.61 -10.68 3.89
C GLN A 177 -12.14 -10.82 4.29
N PHE A 178 -11.39 -11.56 3.50
CA PHE A 178 -9.95 -11.74 3.65
C PHE A 178 -9.29 -11.95 2.29
N ALA A 179 -7.98 -11.80 2.20
CA ALA A 179 -7.23 -12.04 0.97
C ALA A 179 -6.50 -13.38 0.98
N GLU A 180 -6.20 -13.89 -0.22
CA GLU A 180 -5.27 -14.98 -0.45
C GLU A 180 -4.03 -14.47 -1.19
N LEU A 181 -2.83 -14.77 -0.65
CA LEU A 181 -1.57 -14.33 -1.26
C LEU A 181 -1.22 -15.12 -2.52
N ASN A 182 -1.66 -16.37 -2.61
CA ASN A 182 -1.44 -17.24 -3.75
C ASN A 182 -2.63 -17.14 -4.72
N CYS A 183 -2.70 -16.05 -5.49
CA CYS A 183 -3.71 -15.90 -6.54
C CYS A 183 -3.19 -16.53 -7.85
N GLU A 184 -3.42 -17.86 -8.04
CA GLU A 184 -2.93 -18.69 -9.13
C GLU A 184 -1.40 -18.87 -9.19
N GLU A 185 -0.64 -18.08 -8.47
CA GLU A 185 0.81 -18.19 -8.26
C GLU A 185 1.20 -17.50 -6.93
N PRO A 186 2.38 -17.83 -6.37
CA PRO A 186 2.85 -17.11 -5.20
C PRO A 186 3.02 -15.62 -5.49
N GLY A 187 2.40 -14.79 -4.68
CA GLY A 187 2.46 -13.34 -4.81
C GLY A 187 2.79 -12.63 -3.50
N ALA A 188 3.00 -11.34 -3.61
CA ALA A 188 3.11 -10.45 -2.48
C ALA A 188 2.08 -9.32 -2.64
N LEU A 189 1.28 -9.10 -1.60
CA LEU A 189 0.44 -7.90 -1.49
C LEU A 189 1.26 -6.77 -0.90
N TYR A 190 1.14 -5.57 -1.45
CA TYR A 190 1.90 -4.44 -0.95
C TYR A 190 1.17 -3.10 -1.06
N GLN A 191 1.57 -2.17 -0.18
CA GLN A 191 1.20 -0.75 -0.21
C GLN A 191 2.42 0.10 0.13
N ASP A 192 2.37 1.35 -0.33
CA ASP A 192 3.35 2.39 0.00
C ASP A 192 2.70 3.42 0.92
N VAL A 193 3.35 3.73 2.04
CA VAL A 193 2.87 4.73 2.98
C VAL A 193 3.91 5.83 3.19
N LEU A 194 3.43 7.04 3.39
CA LEU A 194 4.26 8.18 3.77
C LEU A 194 4.75 8.00 5.21
N THR A 195 6.05 8.09 5.41
CA THR A 195 6.69 7.84 6.69
C THR A 195 7.67 8.95 7.05
N GLU A 196 8.05 9.02 8.31
CA GLU A 196 8.99 9.98 8.83
C GLU A 196 10.21 9.24 9.38
N PRO A 197 11.45 9.57 8.91
CA PRO A 197 12.66 8.94 9.39
C PRO A 197 12.79 9.02 10.93
N GLY A 198 13.22 7.92 11.56
CA GLY A 198 13.37 7.80 13.00
C GLY A 198 12.09 7.46 13.77
N THR A 199 10.92 7.43 13.11
CA THR A 199 9.67 7.02 13.75
C THR A 199 9.64 5.49 13.91
N VAL A 200 9.17 5.02 15.06
CA VAL A 200 8.82 3.61 15.26
C VAL A 200 7.37 3.40 14.80
N LEU A 201 7.17 2.44 13.94
CA LEU A 201 5.87 2.05 13.39
C LEU A 201 5.58 0.62 13.83
N HIS A 202 4.32 0.36 14.15
CA HIS A 202 3.84 -0.96 14.57
C HIS A 202 3.14 -1.64 13.40
N TRP A 203 3.40 -2.92 13.17
CA TRP A 203 2.69 -3.71 12.19
C TRP A 203 1.98 -4.89 12.87
N GLY A 204 0.83 -5.26 12.33
CA GLY A 204 0.07 -6.42 12.76
C GLY A 204 -0.71 -7.02 11.61
N LEU A 205 -0.96 -8.32 11.69
CA LEU A 205 -1.76 -9.07 10.73
C LEU A 205 -2.30 -10.37 11.34
N GLU A 206 -3.39 -10.88 10.78
CA GLU A 206 -3.85 -12.25 10.98
C GLU A 206 -3.45 -13.11 9.78
N HIS A 207 -2.83 -14.27 10.02
CA HIS A 207 -2.45 -15.24 9.01
C HIS A 207 -3.03 -16.61 9.32
N ALA A 208 -3.39 -17.36 8.27
CA ALA A 208 -3.83 -18.75 8.36
C ALA A 208 -3.40 -19.55 7.12
N GLY A 209 -3.13 -20.82 7.30
CA GLY A 209 -3.00 -21.74 6.17
C GLY A 209 -4.36 -22.09 5.56
N ARG A 210 -4.37 -22.46 4.26
CA ARG A 210 -5.60 -22.84 3.56
C ARG A 210 -5.86 -24.36 3.59
N TRP A 211 -4.85 -25.18 3.27
CA TRP A 211 -4.98 -26.65 3.16
C TRP A 211 -4.09 -27.42 4.15
N GLY A 212 -3.33 -26.73 4.94
CA GLY A 212 -2.37 -27.22 5.91
C GLY A 212 -1.55 -26.06 6.44
N THR A 213 -0.30 -26.31 6.79
CA THR A 213 0.60 -25.22 7.20
C THR A 213 1.11 -24.48 5.99
N ASP A 214 0.82 -23.18 5.91
CA ASP A 214 1.34 -22.27 4.92
C ASP A 214 2.35 -21.31 5.57
N THR A 215 3.31 -20.82 4.78
CA THR A 215 4.36 -19.91 5.25
C THR A 215 4.36 -18.64 4.44
N MET A 216 4.35 -17.51 5.15
CA MET A 216 4.49 -16.18 4.58
C MET A 216 5.64 -15.41 5.21
N ALA A 217 6.04 -14.31 4.61
CA ALA A 217 6.99 -13.36 5.17
C ALA A 217 6.45 -11.94 5.17
N VAL A 218 6.89 -11.14 6.13
CA VAL A 218 6.71 -9.69 6.18
C VAL A 218 8.02 -9.04 5.77
N ILE A 219 8.02 -8.26 4.68
CA ILE A 219 9.17 -7.49 4.20
C ILE A 219 8.80 -6.00 4.26
N ILE A 220 9.65 -5.20 4.88
CA ILE A 220 9.45 -3.74 5.00
C ILE A 220 10.70 -3.04 4.52
N SER A 221 10.56 -2.17 3.50
CA SER A 221 11.72 -1.52 2.89
C SER A 221 11.38 -0.15 2.31
N ASP A 222 12.40 0.54 1.80
CA ASP A 222 12.16 1.71 0.98
C ASP A 222 11.70 1.32 -0.44
N THR A 223 11.08 2.28 -1.14
CA THR A 223 10.59 2.06 -2.51
C THR A 223 11.67 2.22 -3.57
N LYS A 224 12.89 2.66 -3.22
CA LYS A 224 13.96 2.99 -4.17
C LYS A 224 14.73 1.77 -4.63
N SER A 225 14.84 0.77 -3.75
CA SER A 225 15.64 -0.44 -3.98
C SER A 225 14.91 -1.52 -4.78
N MET A 226 13.63 -1.33 -5.09
CA MET A 226 12.79 -2.37 -5.68
C MET A 226 12.42 -2.06 -7.12
N SER A 227 12.79 -2.94 -8.04
CA SER A 227 12.32 -2.86 -9.42
C SER A 227 10.82 -3.20 -9.51
N SER A 228 10.13 -2.65 -10.51
CA SER A 228 8.72 -2.95 -10.79
C SER A 228 8.45 -4.44 -11.07
N ASP A 229 9.50 -5.18 -11.45
CA ASP A 229 9.40 -6.60 -11.84
C ASP A 229 9.86 -7.55 -10.73
N TRP A 230 10.24 -7.03 -9.57
CA TRP A 230 10.67 -7.85 -8.45
C TRP A 230 9.49 -8.55 -7.79
N ASN A 231 9.51 -9.87 -7.81
CA ASN A 231 8.59 -10.70 -7.07
C ASN A 231 9.35 -11.47 -5.97
N PRO A 232 9.19 -11.08 -4.70
CA PRO A 232 9.86 -11.74 -3.59
C PRO A 232 9.20 -13.05 -3.14
N ALA A 233 8.15 -13.52 -3.83
CA ALA A 233 7.35 -14.65 -3.40
C ALA A 233 7.84 -15.99 -3.96
N GLY A 234 7.46 -17.08 -3.30
CA GLY A 234 7.79 -18.45 -3.68
C GLY A 234 9.30 -18.65 -3.84
N SER A 235 9.73 -19.15 -5.00
CA SER A 235 11.17 -19.38 -5.29
C SER A 235 12.01 -18.09 -5.36
N GLY A 236 11.38 -16.92 -5.40
CA GLY A 236 12.07 -15.63 -5.35
C GLY A 236 12.34 -15.14 -3.92
N PHE A 237 11.84 -15.84 -2.91
CA PHE A 237 12.03 -15.45 -1.52
C PHE A 237 13.47 -15.72 -1.06
N ASP A 238 14.08 -14.71 -0.46
CA ASP A 238 15.40 -14.79 0.15
C ASP A 238 15.29 -14.39 1.63
N GLN A 239 15.37 -15.37 2.51
CA GLN A 239 15.30 -15.15 3.96
C GLN A 239 16.50 -14.34 4.49
N SER A 240 17.60 -14.28 3.76
CA SER A 240 18.78 -13.48 4.15
C SER A 240 18.65 -12.00 3.81
N ASN A 241 17.60 -11.60 3.07
CA ASN A 241 17.31 -10.20 2.80
C ASN A 241 17.10 -9.43 4.13
N PRO A 242 17.89 -8.36 4.40
CA PRO A 242 17.82 -7.62 5.66
C PRO A 242 16.49 -6.92 5.90
N ASP A 243 15.67 -6.77 4.88
CA ASP A 243 14.34 -6.15 4.97
C ASP A 243 13.25 -7.11 5.45
N VAL A 244 13.56 -8.42 5.57
CA VAL A 244 12.66 -9.42 6.14
C VAL A 244 12.51 -9.19 7.64
N GLN A 245 11.29 -8.87 8.06
CA GLN A 245 10.97 -8.62 9.47
C GLN A 245 10.54 -9.89 10.19
N ALA A 246 9.79 -10.77 9.50
CA ALA A 246 9.31 -12.03 10.05
C ALA A 246 9.07 -13.06 8.94
N VAL A 247 9.20 -14.33 9.29
CA VAL A 247 8.72 -15.49 8.54
C VAL A 247 7.75 -16.23 9.42
N LEU A 248 6.52 -16.41 8.98
CA LEU A 248 5.37 -16.87 9.76
C LEU A 248 4.82 -18.14 9.13
N SER A 249 4.54 -19.16 9.95
CA SER A 249 4.00 -20.44 9.50
C SER A 249 2.80 -20.80 10.36
N ASP A 250 1.61 -20.87 9.77
CA ASP A 250 0.37 -21.11 10.46
C ASP A 250 -0.46 -22.23 9.81
N GLU A 251 -1.21 -22.95 10.63
CA GLU A 251 -2.04 -24.07 10.20
C GLU A 251 -3.37 -23.61 9.59
N ALA A 252 -3.99 -24.49 8.81
CA ALA A 252 -5.33 -24.28 8.29
C ALA A 252 -6.40 -24.25 9.40
N GLY A 253 -7.46 -23.48 9.16
CA GLY A 253 -8.66 -23.47 9.99
C GLY A 253 -8.60 -22.54 11.20
N LYS A 254 -7.51 -21.82 11.40
CA LYS A 254 -7.32 -20.93 12.54
C LYS A 254 -6.49 -19.71 12.16
N TRP A 255 -7.00 -18.52 12.46
CA TRP A 255 -6.23 -17.29 12.40
C TRP A 255 -5.22 -17.20 13.54
N THR A 256 -4.03 -16.74 13.23
CA THR A 256 -2.96 -16.44 14.21
C THR A 256 -2.54 -14.99 14.02
N TYR A 257 -2.62 -14.21 15.10
CA TYR A 257 -2.20 -12.81 15.09
C TYR A 257 -0.69 -12.68 15.28
N HIS A 258 -0.06 -11.94 14.38
CA HIS A 258 1.35 -11.60 14.40
C HIS A 258 1.54 -10.10 14.41
N TYR A 259 2.61 -9.63 15.05
CA TYR A 259 2.91 -8.20 15.14
C TYR A 259 4.41 -7.95 15.35
N GLY A 260 4.82 -6.72 15.13
CA GLY A 260 6.18 -6.28 15.39
C GLY A 260 6.35 -4.79 15.17
N ASP A 261 7.58 -4.33 15.40
CA ASP A 261 7.96 -2.93 15.28
C ASP A 261 8.93 -2.75 14.11
N TYR A 262 8.85 -1.59 13.47
CA TYR A 262 9.77 -1.17 12.44
C TYR A 262 10.21 0.28 12.69
N THR A 263 11.51 0.50 12.84
CA THR A 263 12.05 1.85 12.93
C THR A 263 12.40 2.34 11.53
N VAL A 264 11.76 3.42 11.10
CA VAL A 264 11.98 4.02 9.78
C VAL A 264 13.43 4.53 9.67
N PRO A 265 14.25 4.01 8.74
CA PRO A 265 15.63 4.44 8.56
C PRO A 265 15.75 5.91 8.15
N ALA A 266 16.93 6.50 8.41
CA ALA A 266 17.25 7.83 7.95
C ALA A 266 17.16 7.92 6.41
N GLY A 267 16.50 8.95 5.91
CA GLY A 267 16.31 9.18 4.47
C GLY A 267 15.23 8.33 3.80
N GLN A 268 14.44 7.58 4.57
CA GLN A 268 13.28 6.82 4.08
C GLN A 268 12.00 7.60 4.40
N TYR A 269 11.43 8.24 3.40
CA TYR A 269 10.22 9.06 3.52
C TYR A 269 8.97 8.36 3.02
N VAL A 270 9.12 7.27 2.28
CA VAL A 270 8.05 6.36 1.87
C VAL A 270 8.50 4.94 2.18
N THR A 271 7.65 4.20 2.87
CA THR A 271 7.89 2.82 3.25
C THR A 271 6.93 1.90 2.52
N ARG A 272 7.44 0.81 1.95
CA ARG A 272 6.67 -0.24 1.31
C ARG A 272 6.61 -1.48 2.18
N PHE A 273 5.41 -2.01 2.32
CA PHE A 273 5.13 -3.28 2.98
C PHE A 273 4.82 -4.33 1.96
N TYR A 274 5.47 -5.48 2.10
CA TYR A 274 5.11 -6.69 1.41
C TYR A 274 4.67 -7.74 2.42
N PHE A 275 3.54 -8.38 2.11
CA PHE A 275 3.05 -9.60 2.72
C PHE A 275 3.19 -10.68 1.66
N VAL A 276 4.13 -11.61 1.88
CA VAL A 276 4.75 -12.41 0.82
C VAL A 276 4.43 -13.88 1.01
N ALA A 277 3.83 -14.54 0.01
CA ALA A 277 3.69 -15.99 0.00
C ALA A 277 5.07 -16.64 -0.18
N VAL A 278 5.50 -17.47 0.78
CA VAL A 278 6.78 -18.19 0.74
C VAL A 278 6.55 -19.64 0.35
N GLU A 279 5.72 -20.34 1.09
CA GLU A 279 5.38 -21.74 0.85
C GLU A 279 3.92 -22.00 1.20
N ALA A 280 3.28 -22.88 0.48
CA ALA A 280 1.94 -23.36 0.81
C ALA A 280 1.92 -24.88 0.95
N ALA A 281 0.96 -25.39 1.71
CA ALA A 281 0.82 -26.80 2.01
C ALA A 281 0.86 -27.68 0.75
N ASN A 282 1.59 -28.77 0.84
CA ASN A 282 1.78 -29.74 -0.26
C ASN A 282 2.48 -29.15 -1.51
N GLY A 283 3.24 -28.06 -1.36
CA GLY A 283 3.91 -27.39 -2.46
C GLY A 283 2.94 -26.74 -3.46
N ASN A 284 1.74 -26.38 -3.01
CA ASN A 284 0.74 -25.75 -3.85
C ASN A 284 1.17 -24.31 -4.19
N LEU A 285 1.24 -24.00 -5.49
CA LEU A 285 1.63 -22.66 -5.94
C LEU A 285 0.43 -21.73 -6.15
N SER A 286 -0.76 -22.31 -6.35
CA SER A 286 -1.95 -21.54 -6.74
C SER A 286 -2.87 -21.19 -5.59
N ASN A 287 -2.68 -21.79 -4.41
CA ASN A 287 -3.58 -21.63 -3.27
C ASN A 287 -2.78 -21.66 -1.98
N GLY A 288 -3.09 -20.76 -1.06
CA GLY A 288 -2.49 -20.75 0.27
C GLY A 288 -2.25 -19.33 0.81
N ASN A 289 -1.82 -19.27 2.06
CA ASN A 289 -1.52 -18.03 2.75
C ASN A 289 -2.69 -17.06 2.79
N LEU A 290 -3.63 -17.31 3.69
CA LEU A 290 -4.76 -16.42 3.95
C LEU A 290 -4.34 -15.27 4.86
N LEU A 291 -4.78 -14.07 4.55
CA LEU A 291 -4.32 -12.84 5.19
C LEU A 291 -5.50 -11.90 5.47
N ASP A 292 -5.55 -11.35 6.70
CA ASP A 292 -6.59 -10.44 7.13
C ASP A 292 -6.12 -9.51 8.25
N ASN A 293 -6.94 -8.53 8.62
CA ASN A 293 -6.74 -7.63 9.76
C ASN A 293 -5.36 -6.98 9.77
N ILE A 294 -4.93 -6.47 8.62
CA ILE A 294 -3.60 -5.88 8.46
C ILE A 294 -3.62 -4.44 8.95
N SER A 295 -2.66 -4.11 9.77
CA SER A 295 -2.40 -2.75 10.24
C SER A 295 -0.92 -2.38 10.11
N PHE A 296 -0.67 -1.10 9.89
CA PHE A 296 0.65 -0.51 9.99
C PHE A 296 0.53 0.99 10.20
N GLY A 297 1.18 1.48 11.24
CA GLY A 297 1.15 2.87 11.58
C GLY A 297 1.84 3.19 12.89
N LYS A 298 1.73 4.44 13.33
CA LYS A 298 2.27 4.92 14.60
C LYS A 298 1.39 4.48 15.78
N ASP A 299 0.09 4.38 15.54
CA ASP A 299 -0.92 3.95 16.50
C ASP A 299 -1.63 2.74 15.89
N LEU A 300 -1.65 1.60 16.57
CA LEU A 300 -2.42 0.41 16.24
C LEU A 300 -3.76 0.44 16.95
#